data_dcd77f5db8e4c48a52c308124a53e9b4
#
_entry.id   dcd77f5db8e4c48a52c308124a53e9b4
#
_cell.length_a   1.000
_cell.length_b   1.000
_cell.length_c   1.000
_cell.angle_alpha   90.00
_cell.angle_beta   90.00
_cell.angle_gamma   90.00
#
_symmetry.space_group_name_H-M   'P 1'
#
loop_
_entity.id
_entity.type
_entity.pdbx_description
1 polymer ?
#
loop_
_entity_poly.entity_id
_entity_poly.type
_entity_poly.pdbx_seq_one_letter_code
_entity_poly.pdbx_strand_id
1 'polypeptide(L)'
;MIKHIVCFKIKNEYKDQIMLAKKTLESMKGNVPEVVDLKVGIDFLHSERSYDIILEVILNSKEDLLLYQKDEYHTNIVKTLMHKIRSASVAVDYEIE
;
A
#
# COMPACT_ATOMS: atom_id res chain seq x y z
N MET A 1 -15.13 -11.09 0.96
CA MET A 1 -13.80 -10.57 0.67
C MET A 1 -13.67 -9.13 1.13
N ILE A 2 -12.46 -8.69 1.36
CA ILE A 2 -12.15 -7.36 1.87
C ILE A 2 -11.29 -6.63 0.84
N LYS A 3 -11.56 -5.35 0.66
CA LYS A 3 -10.64 -4.47 -0.07
C LYS A 3 -10.02 -3.48 0.92
N HIS A 4 -8.70 -3.50 0.99
CA HIS A 4 -7.89 -2.62 1.81
C HIS A 4 -7.24 -1.60 0.89
N ILE A 5 -7.57 -0.33 1.07
CA ILE A 5 -7.04 0.75 0.24
C ILE A 5 -6.23 1.69 1.12
N VAL A 6 -5.02 2.00 0.67
CA VAL A 6 -4.17 3.01 1.30
C VAL A 6 -3.68 3.98 0.24
N CYS A 7 -3.77 5.26 0.54
CA CYS A 7 -3.16 6.30 -0.29
C CYS A 7 -2.00 6.92 0.48
N PHE A 8 -0.88 7.09 -0.20
CA PHE A 8 0.33 7.65 0.40
C PHE A 8 0.69 8.98 -0.25
N LYS A 9 1.04 9.95 0.58
CA LYS A 9 1.66 11.19 0.14
C LYS A 9 3.15 11.08 0.41
N ILE A 10 3.98 11.34 -0.60
CA ILE A 10 5.42 11.14 -0.51
C ILE A 10 6.10 12.48 -0.22
N LYS A 11 7.07 12.45 0.70
CA LYS A 11 7.87 13.63 1.02
C LYS A 11 8.58 14.16 -0.23
N ASN A 12 8.69 15.48 -0.36
CA ASN A 12 9.29 16.09 -1.53
C ASN A 12 10.70 15.58 -1.82
N GLU A 13 11.50 15.36 -0.78
CA GLU A 13 12.87 14.84 -0.90
C GLU A 13 12.95 13.40 -1.40
N TYR A 14 11.82 12.66 -1.40
CA TYR A 14 11.76 11.26 -1.84
C TYR A 14 10.90 11.05 -3.08
N LYS A 15 10.54 12.10 -3.82
CA LYS A 15 9.70 11.97 -5.02
C LYS A 15 10.36 11.10 -6.10
N ASP A 16 11.68 11.05 -6.13
CA ASP A 16 12.42 10.18 -7.03
C ASP A 16 12.31 8.69 -6.66
N GLN A 17 11.78 8.35 -5.49
CA GLN A 17 11.62 6.97 -5.04
C GLN A 17 10.21 6.41 -5.25
N ILE A 18 9.33 7.13 -5.93
CA ILE A 18 7.95 6.66 -6.17
C ILE A 18 7.92 5.34 -6.94
N MET A 19 8.76 5.17 -7.95
CA MET A 19 8.81 3.91 -8.71
C MET A 19 9.36 2.76 -7.87
N LEU A 20 10.34 3.01 -7.01
CA LEU A 20 10.81 2.01 -6.05
C LEU A 20 9.69 1.61 -5.09
N ALA A 21 8.95 2.60 -4.57
CA ALA A 21 7.82 2.35 -3.69
C ALA A 21 6.76 1.49 -4.37
N LYS A 22 6.42 1.79 -5.63
CA LYS A 22 5.46 1.00 -6.40
C LYS A 22 5.90 -0.47 -6.50
N LYS A 23 7.15 -0.71 -6.88
CA LYS A 23 7.69 -2.06 -7.01
C LYS A 23 7.71 -2.81 -5.67
N THR A 24 8.07 -2.11 -4.60
CA THR A 24 8.10 -2.69 -3.26
C THR A 24 6.70 -3.09 -2.80
N LEU A 25 5.71 -2.23 -3.01
CA LEU A 25 4.31 -2.55 -2.70
C LEU A 25 3.82 -3.73 -3.53
N GLU A 26 4.11 -3.74 -4.83
CA GLU A 26 3.70 -4.82 -5.72
C GLU A 26 4.35 -6.16 -5.33
N SER A 27 5.52 -6.13 -4.73
CA SER A 27 6.24 -7.35 -4.33
C SER A 27 5.55 -8.11 -3.20
N MET A 28 4.57 -7.51 -2.53
CA MET A 28 3.79 -8.22 -1.52
C MET A 28 2.99 -9.39 -2.11
N LYS A 29 2.59 -9.30 -3.37
CA LYS A 29 1.92 -10.41 -4.03
C LYS A 29 2.92 -11.53 -4.25
N GLY A 30 2.65 -12.68 -3.64
CA GLY A 30 3.55 -13.83 -3.66
C GLY A 30 4.50 -13.90 -2.46
N ASN A 31 4.69 -12.80 -1.73
CA ASN A 31 5.52 -12.77 -0.51
C ASN A 31 4.71 -12.62 0.77
N VAL A 32 3.46 -12.17 0.67
CA VAL A 32 2.52 -12.08 1.79
C VAL A 32 1.38 -13.05 1.48
N PRO A 33 1.27 -14.17 2.21
CA PRO A 33 0.34 -15.25 1.86
C PRO A 33 -1.13 -14.83 1.80
N GLU A 34 -1.55 -13.86 2.63
CA GLU A 34 -2.94 -13.42 2.72
C GLU A 34 -3.39 -12.60 1.51
N VAL A 35 -2.46 -12.06 0.72
CA VAL A 35 -2.80 -11.22 -0.43
C VAL A 35 -3.35 -12.08 -1.57
N VAL A 36 -4.64 -11.89 -1.88
CA VAL A 36 -5.28 -12.54 -3.01
C VAL A 36 -4.90 -11.85 -4.30
N ASP A 37 -4.97 -10.53 -4.31
CA ASP A 37 -4.55 -9.69 -5.43
C ASP A 37 -4.23 -8.30 -4.91
N LEU A 38 -3.44 -7.57 -5.66
CA LEU A 38 -3.18 -6.17 -5.35
C LEU A 38 -2.90 -5.37 -6.60
N LYS A 39 -3.14 -4.08 -6.50
CA LYS A 39 -2.82 -3.11 -7.55
C LYS A 39 -2.19 -1.88 -6.91
N VAL A 40 -1.25 -1.29 -7.61
CA VAL A 40 -0.61 -0.03 -7.21
C VAL A 40 -0.76 0.96 -8.34
N GLY A 41 -1.28 2.14 -8.04
CA GLY A 41 -1.40 3.23 -8.99
C GLY A 41 -0.56 4.42 -8.56
N ILE A 42 -0.13 5.20 -9.54
CA ILE A 42 0.61 6.45 -9.30
C ILE A 42 -0.24 7.59 -9.81
N ASP A 43 -0.40 8.64 -8.99
CA ASP A 43 -1.16 9.83 -9.38
C ASP A 43 -0.45 10.55 -10.53
N PHE A 44 -1.25 11.05 -11.49
CA PHE A 44 -0.72 11.85 -12.58
C PHE A 44 -1.22 13.31 -12.54
N LEU A 45 -2.26 13.60 -11.76
CA LEU A 45 -2.89 14.94 -11.79
C LEU A 45 -2.15 15.97 -10.95
N HIS A 46 -1.61 15.55 -9.81
CA HIS A 46 -0.85 16.42 -8.89
C HIS A 46 -1.64 17.66 -8.43
N SER A 47 -2.93 17.47 -8.10
CA SER A 47 -3.78 18.55 -7.56
C SER A 47 -3.49 18.76 -6.07
N GLU A 48 -4.06 19.81 -5.51
CA GLU A 48 -3.94 20.07 -4.06
C GLU A 48 -4.47 18.94 -3.20
N ARG A 49 -5.45 18.18 -3.70
CA ARG A 49 -6.05 17.05 -2.99
C ARG A 49 -5.39 15.72 -3.30
N SER A 50 -4.47 15.68 -4.25
CA SER A 50 -3.88 14.43 -4.72
C SER A 50 -2.92 13.86 -3.68
N TYR A 51 -3.05 12.54 -3.44
CA TYR A 51 -1.97 11.74 -2.87
C TYR A 51 -1.14 11.19 -4.04
N ASP A 52 0.02 10.61 -3.76
CA ASP A 52 0.95 10.23 -4.82
C ASP A 52 0.80 8.79 -5.27
N ILE A 53 0.46 7.89 -4.36
CA ILE A 53 0.37 6.44 -4.63
C ILE A 53 -0.89 5.89 -4.00
N ILE A 54 -1.58 5.01 -4.74
CA ILE A 54 -2.67 4.21 -4.19
C ILE A 54 -2.29 2.74 -4.19
N LEU A 55 -2.53 2.08 -3.07
CA LEU A 55 -2.42 0.63 -2.92
C LEU A 55 -3.82 0.06 -2.70
N GLU A 56 -4.19 -0.95 -3.49
CA GLU A 56 -5.45 -1.67 -3.35
C GLU A 56 -5.14 -3.14 -3.14
N VAL A 57 -5.49 -3.69 -1.99
CA VAL A 57 -5.23 -5.09 -1.65
C VAL A 57 -6.55 -5.83 -1.46
N ILE A 58 -6.67 -7.00 -2.09
CA ILE A 58 -7.81 -7.90 -1.91
C ILE A 58 -7.39 -9.00 -0.94
N LEU A 59 -8.21 -9.21 0.08
CA LEU A 59 -8.01 -10.21 1.13
C LEU A 59 -9.30 -11.04 1.29
N ASN A 60 -9.18 -12.27 1.76
CA ASN A 60 -10.34 -13.16 1.87
C ASN A 60 -11.25 -12.77 3.05
N SER A 61 -10.70 -12.21 4.12
CA SER A 61 -11.47 -11.98 5.36
C SER A 61 -10.86 -10.87 6.19
N LYS A 62 -11.60 -10.40 7.19
CA LYS A 62 -11.10 -9.44 8.17
C LYS A 62 -9.94 -10.03 9.00
N GLU A 63 -10.00 -11.33 9.28
CA GLU A 63 -8.92 -12.03 9.98
C GLU A 63 -7.64 -11.99 9.16
N ASP A 64 -7.75 -12.19 7.85
CA ASP A 64 -6.59 -12.11 6.96
C ASP A 64 -6.00 -10.70 6.90
N LEU A 65 -6.83 -9.67 7.06
CA LEU A 65 -6.32 -8.30 7.16
C LEU A 65 -5.41 -8.14 8.38
N LEU A 66 -5.79 -8.72 9.52
CA LEU A 66 -4.96 -8.67 10.72
C LEU A 66 -3.63 -9.42 10.52
N LEU A 67 -3.68 -10.58 9.88
CA LEU A 67 -2.48 -11.36 9.55
C LEU A 67 -1.58 -10.60 8.58
N TYR A 68 -2.17 -9.99 7.56
CA TYR A 68 -1.47 -9.15 6.60
C TYR A 68 -0.71 -8.01 7.29
N GLN A 69 -1.37 -7.33 8.25
CA GLN A 69 -0.77 -6.21 8.96
C GLN A 69 0.40 -6.63 9.86
N LYS A 70 0.42 -7.89 10.31
CA LYS A 70 1.48 -8.46 11.16
C LYS A 70 2.53 -9.22 10.37
N ASP A 71 2.33 -9.44 9.09
CA ASP A 71 3.24 -10.21 8.24
C ASP A 71 4.65 -9.62 8.28
N GLU A 72 5.66 -10.48 8.40
CA GLU A 72 7.06 -10.05 8.52
C GLU A 72 7.55 -9.33 7.27
N TYR A 73 7.20 -9.82 6.09
CA TYR A 73 7.59 -9.18 4.84
C TYR A 73 6.99 -7.78 4.75
N HIS A 74 5.69 -7.68 5.04
CA HIS A 74 5.00 -6.39 5.06
C HIS A 74 5.63 -5.43 6.07
N THR A 75 5.93 -5.93 7.28
CA THR A 75 6.48 -5.10 8.35
C THR A 75 7.94 -4.72 8.09
N ASN A 76 8.78 -5.68 7.71
CA ASN A 76 10.22 -5.45 7.64
C ASN A 76 10.67 -4.79 6.32
N ILE A 77 9.98 -5.07 5.23
CA ILE A 77 10.34 -4.56 3.91
C ILE A 77 9.47 -3.36 3.51
N VAL A 78 8.16 -3.55 3.49
CA VAL A 78 7.22 -2.57 2.94
C VAL A 78 7.03 -1.39 3.88
N LYS A 79 6.68 -1.65 5.14
CA LYS A 79 6.45 -0.57 6.10
C LYS A 79 7.72 0.23 6.37
N THR A 80 8.88 -0.41 6.38
CA THR A 80 10.15 0.28 6.60
C THR A 80 10.38 1.35 5.52
N LEU A 81 10.19 0.99 4.26
CA LEU A 81 10.33 1.95 3.17
C LEU A 81 9.25 3.03 3.24
N MET A 82 7.98 2.62 3.35
CA MET A 82 6.87 3.58 3.27
C MET A 82 6.86 4.55 4.44
N HIS A 83 7.21 4.12 5.65
CA HIS A 83 7.32 5.02 6.82
C HIS A 83 8.43 6.05 6.64
N LYS A 84 9.51 5.67 5.95
CA LYS A 84 10.61 6.59 5.67
C LYS A 84 10.22 7.69 4.70
N ILE A 85 9.52 7.33 3.61
CA ILE A 85 9.32 8.25 2.49
C ILE A 85 7.98 8.98 2.48
N ARG A 86 6.97 8.49 3.22
CA ARG A 86 5.65 9.12 3.23
C ARG A 86 5.58 10.30 4.21
N SER A 87 4.88 11.36 3.81
CA SER A 87 4.53 12.45 4.71
C SER A 87 3.16 12.24 5.35
N ALA A 88 2.28 11.50 4.69
CA ALA A 88 0.93 11.20 5.17
C ALA A 88 0.41 9.94 4.49
N SER A 89 -0.59 9.32 5.12
CA SER A 89 -1.34 8.23 4.52
C SER A 89 -2.77 8.25 5.01
N VAL A 90 -3.67 7.71 4.20
CA VAL A 90 -5.08 7.50 4.56
C VAL A 90 -5.47 6.10 4.12
N ALA A 91 -6.41 5.49 4.83
CA ALA A 91 -6.84 4.13 4.54
C ALA A 91 -8.36 4.02 4.58
N VAL A 92 -8.89 3.14 3.75
CA VAL A 92 -10.28 2.70 3.79
C VAL A 92 -10.30 1.20 3.62
N ASP A 93 -11.00 0.52 4.50
CA ASP A 93 -11.17 -0.93 4.46
C ASP A 93 -12.65 -1.25 4.39
N TYR A 94 -13.07 -2.02 3.38
CA TYR A 94 -14.48 -2.33 3.21
C TYR A 94 -14.68 -3.72 2.64
N GLU A 95 -15.90 -4.24 2.85
CA GLU A 95 -16.25 -5.55 2.35
C GLU A 95 -16.69 -5.45 0.89
N ILE A 96 -16.17 -6.37 0.07
CA ILE A 96 -16.59 -6.57 -1.31
C ILE A 96 -17.14 -8.00 -1.45
N GLU A 97 -17.92 -8.21 -2.46
CA GLU A 97 -18.48 -9.54 -2.72
C GLU A 97 -17.48 -10.51 -3.35
#